data_9da275e36a409d580679a7ce9eb78680
#
_entry.id   9da275e36a409d580679a7ce9eb78680
#
_cell.length_a   1.000
_cell.length_b   1.000
_cell.length_c   1.000
_cell.angle_alpha   90.00
_cell.angle_beta   90.00
_cell.angle_gamma   90.00
#
_symmetry.space_group_name_H-M   'P 1'
#
loop_
_entity.id
_entity.type
_entity.pdbx_description
1 polymer ?
#
loop_
_entity_poly.entity_id
_entity_poly.type
_entity_poly.pdbx_seq_one_letter_code
_entity_poly.pdbx_strand_id
1 'polypeptide(L)'
;MLTNRPRQIARAFCAFIFVAVIASASASIVWDLNPNQQNAPVGGSSHTYTNSGFSITAYGFDNHSGIGTAHDLYYKSVGDIGGATETGLGLTNTLNNEIQANLNFIQFDFTAALAAGMMNGQLSVGSIQPGESFVIFGSNTLGTLGTQVSTLFGSSVDDQFVGIRNFGQFNYYSVMAITDDVLPVSVRADLPAVPEMNALLPIAALMVLLAATNVWRTRRRAA
;
A
#
# COMPACT_ATOMS: atom_id res chain seq x y z
N MET A 1 -79.39 23.55 8.02
CA MET A 1 -78.64 22.69 7.14
C MET A 1 -77.18 22.97 7.34
N LEU A 2 -76.46 22.18 8.15
CA LEU A 2 -75.01 22.31 8.42
C LEU A 2 -74.35 21.13 7.78
N THR A 3 -73.57 21.37 6.73
CA THR A 3 -72.81 20.36 6.04
C THR A 3 -71.44 20.10 6.78
N ASN A 4 -71.38 18.95 7.40
CA ASN A 4 -70.13 18.44 7.98
C ASN A 4 -69.17 17.97 6.85
N ARG A 5 -68.09 18.70 6.65
CA ARG A 5 -66.92 18.23 5.83
C ARG A 5 -65.95 17.46 6.70
N PRO A 6 -65.62 16.21 6.39
CA PRO A 6 -64.55 15.53 7.13
C PRO A 6 -63.19 16.10 6.70
N ARG A 7 -62.44 16.57 7.71
CA ARG A 7 -61.02 16.96 7.56
C ARG A 7 -60.20 15.73 7.24
N GLN A 8 -59.72 15.62 6.02
CA GLN A 8 -58.66 14.68 5.67
C GLN A 8 -57.35 15.19 6.24
N ILE A 9 -56.88 14.54 7.31
CA ILE A 9 -55.54 14.74 7.85
C ILE A 9 -54.59 13.97 6.95
N ALA A 10 -53.92 14.67 6.03
CA ALA A 10 -52.81 14.14 5.26
C ALA A 10 -51.63 13.93 6.23
N ARG A 11 -51.44 12.71 6.68
CA ARG A 11 -50.22 12.32 7.40
C ARG A 11 -49.10 12.18 6.38
N ALA A 12 -48.30 13.23 6.22
CA ALA A 12 -47.00 13.17 5.52
C ALA A 12 -46.07 12.29 6.34
N PHE A 13 -45.84 11.07 5.89
CA PHE A 13 -44.82 10.19 6.42
C PHE A 13 -43.48 10.63 5.78
N CYS A 14 -42.72 11.46 6.46
CA CYS A 14 -41.33 11.69 6.12
C CYS A 14 -40.54 10.40 6.35
N ALA A 15 -40.29 9.64 5.30
CA ALA A 15 -39.32 8.54 5.32
C ALA A 15 -37.91 9.18 5.38
N PHE A 16 -37.33 9.25 6.55
CA PHE A 16 -35.91 9.54 6.70
C PHE A 16 -35.12 8.34 6.17
N ILE A 17 -34.57 8.47 4.96
CA ILE A 17 -33.58 7.53 4.46
C ILE A 17 -32.26 7.86 5.15
N PHE A 18 -31.92 7.11 6.19
CA PHE A 18 -30.58 7.11 6.77
C PHE A 18 -29.65 6.41 5.76
N VAL A 19 -28.94 7.17 4.98
CA VAL A 19 -27.80 6.66 4.23
C VAL A 19 -26.65 6.52 5.23
N ALA A 20 -26.47 5.33 5.78
CA ALA A 20 -25.28 5.01 6.54
C ALA A 20 -24.10 4.99 5.56
N VAL A 21 -23.28 6.01 5.56
CA VAL A 21 -21.97 6.00 4.90
C VAL A 21 -21.10 5.07 5.71
N ILE A 22 -20.93 3.83 5.23
CA ILE A 22 -20.03 2.86 5.82
C ILE A 22 -18.65 3.20 5.30
N ALA A 23 -17.81 3.78 6.14
CA ALA A 23 -16.39 3.91 5.87
C ALA A 23 -15.77 2.51 5.89
N SER A 24 -15.46 1.97 4.73
CA SER A 24 -14.68 0.73 4.63
C SER A 24 -13.26 1.04 5.11
N ALA A 25 -12.83 0.44 6.21
CA ALA A 25 -11.43 0.47 6.61
C ALA A 25 -10.64 -0.41 5.63
N SER A 26 -9.69 0.16 4.91
CA SER A 26 -8.72 -0.60 4.13
C SER A 26 -7.66 -1.14 5.08
N ALA A 27 -7.43 -2.44 5.08
CA ALA A 27 -6.32 -3.04 5.81
C ALA A 27 -5.03 -2.88 4.98
N SER A 28 -3.93 -2.52 5.65
CA SER A 28 -2.62 -2.43 5.01
C SER A 28 -1.78 -3.66 5.34
N ILE A 29 -1.05 -4.16 4.35
CA ILE A 29 0.00 -5.17 4.52
C ILE A 29 1.34 -4.44 4.54
N VAL A 30 2.18 -4.75 5.53
CA VAL A 30 3.54 -4.21 5.66
C VAL A 30 4.52 -5.37 5.54
N TRP A 31 5.50 -5.25 4.66
CA TRP A 31 6.64 -6.15 4.54
C TRP A 31 7.86 -5.47 5.16
N ASP A 32 8.32 -5.99 6.28
CA ASP A 32 9.59 -5.62 6.92
C ASP A 32 10.74 -6.23 6.11
N LEU A 33 11.69 -5.40 5.70
CA LEU A 33 12.79 -5.83 4.84
C LEU A 33 13.99 -6.41 5.60
N ASN A 34 14.01 -6.30 6.94
CA ASN A 34 14.95 -7.01 7.82
C ASN A 34 14.26 -7.47 9.11
N PRO A 35 13.30 -8.43 9.02
CA PRO A 35 12.43 -8.81 10.12
C PRO A 35 13.17 -9.42 11.32
N ASN A 36 14.38 -9.91 11.11
CA ASN A 36 15.21 -10.52 12.18
C ASN A 36 16.26 -9.55 12.73
N GLN A 37 16.33 -8.32 12.23
CA GLN A 37 17.31 -7.30 12.63
C GLN A 37 18.75 -7.84 12.61
N GLN A 38 19.14 -8.48 11.52
CA GLN A 38 20.42 -9.13 11.38
C GLN A 38 21.38 -8.33 10.49
N ASN A 39 22.69 -8.55 10.68
CA ASN A 39 23.76 -8.04 9.83
C ASN A 39 24.35 -9.23 9.07
N ALA A 40 23.86 -9.51 7.87
CA ALA A 40 24.27 -10.66 7.08
C ALA A 40 23.89 -10.55 5.60
N PRO A 41 24.67 -11.17 4.68
CA PRO A 41 24.21 -11.40 3.33
C PRO A 41 22.88 -12.18 3.30
N VAL A 42 21.97 -11.79 2.42
CA VAL A 42 20.67 -12.47 2.24
C VAL A 42 20.85 -13.86 1.60
N GLY A 43 21.98 -14.07 0.92
CA GLY A 43 22.31 -15.34 0.25
C GLY A 43 21.95 -15.37 -1.22
N GLY A 44 21.83 -14.19 -1.85
CA GLY A 44 21.60 -14.02 -3.28
C GLY A 44 21.11 -12.62 -3.63
N SER A 45 20.92 -12.39 -4.91
CA SER A 45 20.48 -11.09 -5.46
C SER A 45 18.96 -10.89 -5.40
N SER A 46 18.21 -11.81 -4.81
CA SER A 46 16.77 -11.67 -4.62
C SER A 46 16.29 -12.32 -3.32
N HIS A 47 15.20 -11.75 -2.76
CA HIS A 47 14.52 -12.32 -1.60
C HIS A 47 13.02 -12.04 -1.65
N THR A 48 12.21 -13.06 -1.31
CA THR A 48 10.75 -12.93 -1.26
C THR A 48 10.30 -12.72 0.18
N TYR A 49 9.58 -11.64 0.41
CA TYR A 49 8.93 -11.30 1.68
C TYR A 49 7.47 -11.68 1.62
N THR A 50 6.99 -12.39 2.63
CA THR A 50 5.58 -12.80 2.72
C THR A 50 4.99 -12.31 4.04
N ASN A 51 3.85 -11.63 3.96
CA ASN A 51 3.06 -11.25 5.13
C ASN A 51 1.56 -11.49 4.83
N SER A 52 0.87 -12.15 5.76
CA SER A 52 -0.58 -12.43 5.67
C SER A 52 -1.02 -13.11 4.36
N GLY A 53 -0.14 -13.94 3.76
CA GLY A 53 -0.39 -14.63 2.49
C GLY A 53 -0.10 -13.81 1.23
N PHE A 54 0.38 -12.58 1.36
CA PHE A 54 0.78 -11.72 0.24
C PHE A 54 2.29 -11.59 0.17
N SER A 55 2.84 -11.62 -1.04
CA SER A 55 4.29 -11.62 -1.24
C SER A 55 4.72 -10.50 -2.18
N ILE A 56 5.90 -9.95 -1.90
CA ILE A 56 6.71 -9.13 -2.81
C ILE A 56 8.10 -9.75 -2.90
N THR A 57 8.82 -9.51 -4.00
CA THR A 57 10.21 -9.94 -4.12
C THR A 57 11.11 -8.72 -4.34
N ALA A 58 12.16 -8.59 -3.53
CA ALA A 58 13.20 -7.60 -3.73
C ALA A 58 14.34 -8.19 -4.56
N TYR A 59 14.94 -7.37 -5.42
CA TYR A 59 16.09 -7.69 -6.25
C TYR A 59 17.13 -6.59 -6.13
N GLY A 60 18.40 -6.96 -5.95
CA GLY A 60 19.54 -6.05 -5.95
C GLY A 60 20.19 -5.98 -7.34
N PHE A 61 20.60 -4.77 -7.74
CA PHE A 61 21.23 -4.53 -9.04
C PHE A 61 22.34 -3.47 -8.94
N ASP A 62 23.44 -3.70 -9.67
CA ASP A 62 24.35 -2.62 -10.10
C ASP A 62 23.73 -1.88 -11.27
N ASN A 63 23.86 -0.56 -11.30
CA ASN A 63 23.24 0.28 -12.31
C ASN A 63 24.23 0.57 -13.46
N HIS A 64 23.91 0.09 -14.65
CA HIS A 64 24.63 0.40 -15.88
C HIS A 64 23.72 1.19 -16.83
N SER A 65 23.64 2.50 -16.64
CA SER A 65 22.80 3.41 -17.45
C SER A 65 21.31 3.02 -17.49
N GLY A 66 20.78 2.62 -16.32
CA GLY A 66 19.36 2.24 -16.17
C GLY A 66 19.07 0.76 -16.43
N ILE A 67 20.08 -0.04 -16.78
CA ILE A 67 20.00 -1.50 -16.88
C ILE A 67 20.82 -2.11 -15.74
N GLY A 68 20.20 -3.03 -14.99
CA GLY A 68 20.80 -3.67 -13.83
C GLY A 68 21.51 -4.97 -14.18
N THR A 69 22.67 -5.21 -13.55
CA THR A 69 23.24 -6.54 -13.37
C THR A 69 23.04 -6.99 -11.93
N ALA A 70 22.76 -8.28 -11.71
CA ALA A 70 22.41 -8.80 -10.40
C ALA A 70 23.49 -8.49 -9.35
N HIS A 71 23.09 -7.97 -8.20
CA HIS A 71 23.92 -7.67 -7.04
C HIS A 71 23.31 -8.29 -5.79
N ASP A 72 24.12 -8.95 -4.96
CA ASP A 72 23.62 -9.66 -3.79
C ASP A 72 23.10 -8.71 -2.71
N LEU A 73 21.93 -9.08 -2.17
CA LEU A 73 21.25 -8.36 -1.11
C LEU A 73 21.96 -8.57 0.25
N TYR A 74 21.83 -7.58 1.11
CA TYR A 74 22.37 -7.58 2.46
C TYR A 74 21.32 -7.10 3.47
N TYR A 75 21.15 -7.81 4.57
CA TYR A 75 20.43 -7.32 5.73
C TYR A 75 21.37 -6.46 6.58
N LYS A 76 21.03 -5.18 6.74
CA LYS A 76 21.74 -4.24 7.60
C LYS A 76 20.92 -3.95 8.84
N SER A 77 21.56 -3.89 9.99
CA SER A 77 20.95 -3.55 11.27
C SER A 77 21.93 -2.79 12.17
N VAL A 78 21.44 -2.42 13.33
CA VAL A 78 22.21 -1.71 14.35
C VAL A 78 23.56 -2.38 14.62
N GLY A 79 24.61 -1.56 14.62
CA GLY A 79 25.99 -2.01 14.87
C GLY A 79 26.77 -2.48 13.65
N ASP A 80 26.20 -2.38 12.44
CA ASP A 80 26.94 -2.63 11.20
C ASP A 80 27.87 -1.47 10.82
N ILE A 81 28.65 -1.64 9.74
CA ILE A 81 29.50 -0.58 9.19
C ILE A 81 28.68 0.66 8.84
N GLY A 82 29.31 1.84 8.94
CA GLY A 82 28.62 3.11 8.70
C GLY A 82 27.91 3.69 9.91
N GLY A 83 28.09 3.11 11.13
CA GLY A 83 27.55 3.67 12.38
C GLY A 83 26.05 3.48 12.53
N ALA A 84 25.51 2.45 11.90
CA ALA A 84 24.07 2.25 11.75
C ALA A 84 23.32 2.20 13.09
N THR A 85 22.33 3.04 13.18
CA THR A 85 21.19 2.86 14.08
C THR A 85 19.96 2.36 13.29
N GLU A 86 20.08 2.25 11.98
CA GLU A 86 19.05 1.87 11.03
C GLU A 86 19.02 0.36 10.77
N THR A 87 17.86 -0.12 10.37
CA THR A 87 17.65 -1.53 10.01
C THR A 87 16.88 -1.59 8.70
N GLY A 88 17.37 -2.37 7.71
CA GLY A 88 16.72 -2.48 6.42
C GLY A 88 17.43 -3.42 5.45
N LEU A 89 17.16 -3.25 4.17
CA LEU A 89 17.71 -4.04 3.07
C LEU A 89 18.68 -3.21 2.24
N GLY A 90 19.93 -3.63 2.20
CA GLY A 90 20.98 -3.03 1.38
C GLY A 90 21.61 -4.03 0.41
N LEU A 91 22.84 -3.76 0.01
CA LEU A 91 23.61 -4.54 -0.97
C LEU A 91 24.98 -4.90 -0.39
N THR A 92 25.45 -6.11 -0.67
CA THR A 92 26.76 -6.57 -0.22
C THR A 92 27.89 -5.77 -0.86
N ASN A 93 29.03 -5.59 -0.15
CA ASN A 93 30.23 -4.98 -0.71
C ASN A 93 30.05 -3.56 -1.28
N THR A 94 29.00 -2.87 -0.91
CA THR A 94 28.84 -1.43 -1.16
C THR A 94 29.36 -0.64 0.03
N LEU A 95 29.49 0.68 -0.12
CA LEU A 95 29.78 1.55 1.03
C LEU A 95 28.63 1.39 2.04
N ASN A 96 28.97 1.15 3.30
CA ASN A 96 28.00 0.97 4.38
C ASN A 96 26.98 -0.19 4.19
N ASN A 97 27.17 -1.07 3.20
CA ASN A 97 26.17 -2.10 2.80
C ASN A 97 24.79 -1.52 2.45
N GLU A 98 24.74 -0.35 1.83
CA GLU A 98 23.53 0.37 1.44
C GLU A 98 23.46 0.57 -0.09
N ILE A 99 22.38 1.19 -0.58
CA ILE A 99 22.24 1.62 -1.97
C ILE A 99 23.09 2.88 -2.15
N GLN A 100 24.13 2.81 -2.97
CA GLN A 100 25.00 3.94 -3.28
C GLN A 100 24.46 4.79 -4.43
N ALA A 101 24.66 6.10 -4.32
CA ALA A 101 24.19 7.07 -5.29
C ALA A 101 24.54 6.75 -6.74
N ASN A 102 23.54 6.55 -7.57
CA ASN A 102 23.63 6.27 -9.00
C ASN A 102 24.39 5.00 -9.40
N LEU A 103 24.95 4.24 -8.45
CA LEU A 103 25.76 3.05 -8.73
C LEU A 103 24.94 1.76 -8.70
N ASN A 104 23.93 1.70 -7.87
CA ASN A 104 23.08 0.52 -7.71
C ASN A 104 21.66 0.90 -7.30
N PHE A 105 20.76 -0.09 -7.30
CA PHE A 105 19.36 0.09 -6.89
C PHE A 105 18.78 -1.23 -6.38
N ILE A 106 17.73 -1.13 -5.56
CA ILE A 106 16.88 -2.26 -5.19
C ILE A 106 15.53 -2.10 -5.87
N GLN A 107 15.09 -3.15 -6.56
CA GLN A 107 13.82 -3.22 -7.28
C GLN A 107 12.87 -4.20 -6.59
N PHE A 108 11.63 -3.79 -6.39
CA PHE A 108 10.57 -4.58 -5.78
C PHE A 108 9.57 -5.03 -6.84
N ASP A 109 9.32 -6.34 -6.92
CA ASP A 109 8.26 -6.94 -7.74
C ASP A 109 6.94 -6.95 -6.98
N PHE A 110 5.97 -6.20 -7.48
CA PHE A 110 4.61 -6.13 -6.95
C PHE A 110 3.61 -6.92 -7.78
N THR A 111 4.03 -7.71 -8.76
CA THR A 111 3.13 -8.42 -9.68
C THR A 111 2.07 -9.22 -8.93
N ALA A 112 2.47 -9.99 -7.91
CA ALA A 112 1.54 -10.79 -7.12
C ALA A 112 0.61 -9.92 -6.25
N ALA A 113 1.14 -8.85 -5.65
CA ALA A 113 0.36 -7.91 -4.84
C ALA A 113 -0.67 -7.15 -5.69
N LEU A 114 -0.29 -6.70 -6.88
CA LEU A 114 -1.19 -6.03 -7.83
C LEU A 114 -2.27 -6.97 -8.37
N ALA A 115 -1.92 -8.22 -8.67
CA ALA A 115 -2.89 -9.25 -9.08
C ALA A 115 -3.93 -9.54 -7.97
N ALA A 116 -3.55 -9.37 -6.70
CA ALA A 116 -4.45 -9.45 -5.55
C ALA A 116 -5.30 -8.18 -5.34
N GLY A 117 -5.17 -7.17 -6.21
CA GLY A 117 -5.92 -5.92 -6.14
C GLY A 117 -5.38 -4.91 -5.12
N MET A 118 -4.15 -5.06 -4.65
CA MET A 118 -3.55 -4.11 -3.74
C MET A 118 -3.35 -2.75 -4.39
N MET A 119 -3.49 -1.69 -3.58
CA MET A 119 -3.41 -0.30 -4.00
C MET A 119 -2.61 0.53 -2.99
N ASN A 120 -2.35 1.81 -3.33
CA ASN A 120 -1.70 2.78 -2.45
C ASN A 120 -0.35 2.29 -1.91
N GLY A 121 0.48 1.71 -2.80
CA GLY A 121 1.81 1.27 -2.45
C GLY A 121 2.64 2.40 -1.85
N GLN A 122 3.39 2.09 -0.80
CA GLN A 122 4.25 3.02 -0.08
C GLN A 122 5.57 2.32 0.27
N LEU A 123 6.60 3.12 0.43
CA LEU A 123 7.94 2.65 0.79
C LEU A 123 8.47 3.50 1.93
N SER A 124 9.10 2.88 2.93
CA SER A 124 9.90 3.54 3.94
C SER A 124 11.37 3.33 3.61
N VAL A 125 12.13 4.42 3.60
CA VAL A 125 13.57 4.44 3.38
C VAL A 125 14.20 5.14 4.55
N GLY A 126 15.19 4.52 5.16
CA GLY A 126 16.00 5.04 6.24
C GLY A 126 17.42 5.36 5.78
N SER A 127 18.27 5.72 6.75
CA SER A 127 19.63 6.20 6.49
C SER A 127 19.68 7.43 5.59
N ILE A 128 18.72 8.34 5.73
CA ILE A 128 18.66 9.57 4.92
C ILE A 128 19.14 10.74 5.77
N GLN A 129 20.44 10.99 5.75
CA GLN A 129 21.06 12.09 6.49
C GLN A 129 20.90 13.44 5.76
N PRO A 130 21.20 14.59 6.41
CA PRO A 130 21.15 15.88 5.75
C PRO A 130 22.09 15.95 4.53
N GLY A 131 21.52 16.14 3.33
CA GLY A 131 22.21 16.14 2.05
C GLY A 131 22.03 14.86 1.24
N GLU A 132 21.55 13.80 1.84
CA GLU A 132 21.21 12.55 1.17
C GLU A 132 19.82 12.58 0.55
N SER A 133 19.64 11.80 -0.50
CA SER A 133 18.37 11.78 -1.22
C SER A 133 18.19 10.55 -2.10
N PHE A 134 16.93 10.20 -2.35
CA PHE A 134 16.55 9.11 -3.24
C PHE A 134 15.38 9.47 -4.15
N VAL A 135 15.17 8.64 -5.14
CA VAL A 135 14.00 8.66 -6.03
C VAL A 135 13.45 7.26 -6.24
N ILE A 136 12.18 7.19 -6.66
CA ILE A 136 11.51 5.94 -7.02
C ILE A 136 11.30 5.92 -8.54
N PHE A 137 11.63 4.79 -9.16
CA PHE A 137 11.37 4.51 -10.58
C PHE A 137 10.31 3.42 -10.72
N GLY A 138 9.59 3.40 -11.85
CA GLY A 138 8.66 2.34 -12.23
C GLY A 138 9.03 1.71 -13.57
N SER A 139 8.96 0.38 -13.64
CA SER A 139 9.26 -0.42 -14.84
C SER A 139 8.33 -1.61 -14.97
N ASN A 140 8.13 -2.11 -16.20
CA ASN A 140 7.51 -3.40 -16.45
C ASN A 140 8.52 -4.48 -16.82
N THR A 141 9.81 -4.18 -16.66
CA THR A 141 10.91 -5.10 -16.96
C THR A 141 11.82 -5.21 -15.74
N LEU A 142 12.04 -6.45 -15.29
CA LEU A 142 12.97 -6.76 -14.21
C LEU A 142 14.39 -6.30 -14.58
N GLY A 143 15.10 -5.70 -13.63
CA GLY A 143 16.45 -5.19 -13.82
C GLY A 143 16.54 -3.91 -14.65
N THR A 144 15.42 -3.27 -14.97
CA THR A 144 15.41 -1.98 -15.67
C THR A 144 14.81 -0.91 -14.76
N LEU A 145 15.50 0.21 -14.55
CA LEU A 145 15.00 1.32 -13.74
C LEU A 145 13.68 1.86 -14.29
N GLY A 146 13.61 2.10 -15.60
CA GLY A 146 12.41 2.61 -16.28
C GLY A 146 12.20 4.11 -16.07
N THR A 147 10.99 4.51 -15.71
CA THR A 147 10.58 5.92 -15.59
C THR A 147 10.60 6.37 -14.14
N GLN A 148 11.20 7.53 -13.86
CA GLN A 148 11.09 8.14 -12.54
C GLN A 148 9.64 8.51 -12.24
N VAL A 149 9.09 8.00 -11.13
CA VAL A 149 7.70 8.20 -10.72
C VAL A 149 7.56 9.07 -9.46
N SER A 150 8.67 9.43 -8.80
CA SER A 150 8.65 10.32 -7.63
C SER A 150 9.38 11.63 -7.90
N THR A 151 9.12 12.62 -7.04
CA THR A 151 10.05 13.73 -6.82
C THR A 151 11.26 13.23 -6.03
N LEU A 152 12.28 14.08 -5.87
CA LEU A 152 13.40 13.81 -4.98
C LEU A 152 12.91 13.81 -3.53
N PHE A 153 13.25 12.78 -2.77
CA PHE A 153 13.04 12.69 -1.32
C PHE A 153 14.36 12.91 -0.61
N GLY A 154 14.35 13.63 0.49
CA GLY A 154 15.51 13.90 1.34
C GLY A 154 15.24 13.54 2.80
N SER A 155 16.11 13.96 3.71
CA SER A 155 16.10 13.60 5.14
C SER A 155 14.82 13.94 5.91
N SER A 156 13.94 14.79 5.37
CA SER A 156 12.64 15.08 5.99
C SER A 156 11.67 13.90 5.98
N VAL A 157 11.96 12.84 5.21
CA VAL A 157 11.14 11.63 5.12
C VAL A 157 11.87 10.38 5.61
N ASP A 158 12.99 10.56 6.31
CA ASP A 158 13.75 9.46 6.92
C ASP A 158 12.84 8.58 7.77
N ASP A 159 12.90 7.26 7.55
CA ASP A 159 12.03 6.23 8.17
C ASP A 159 10.51 6.43 8.01
N GLN A 160 10.06 7.38 7.16
CA GLN A 160 8.65 7.61 6.93
C GLN A 160 8.16 6.89 5.66
N PHE A 161 6.90 6.47 5.67
CA PHE A 161 6.26 5.96 4.47
C PHE A 161 5.97 7.06 3.47
N VAL A 162 6.58 6.98 2.29
CA VAL A 162 6.28 7.83 1.14
C VAL A 162 5.46 7.07 0.10
N GLY A 163 4.48 7.74 -0.50
CA GLY A 163 3.63 7.13 -1.52
C GLY A 163 4.40 6.85 -2.82
N ILE A 164 4.22 5.66 -3.35
CA ILE A 164 4.68 5.30 -4.70
C ILE A 164 3.68 5.90 -5.69
N ARG A 165 4.07 6.97 -6.38
CA ARG A 165 3.21 7.59 -7.39
C ARG A 165 2.93 6.61 -8.53
N ASN A 166 1.69 6.60 -9.03
CA ASN A 166 1.25 5.70 -10.10
C ASN A 166 1.40 4.21 -9.74
N PHE A 167 1.24 3.86 -8.46
CA PHE A 167 1.22 2.47 -8.02
C PHE A 167 0.14 1.70 -8.78
N GLY A 168 0.53 0.53 -9.34
CA GLY A 168 -0.31 -0.28 -10.21
C GLY A 168 -0.14 0.00 -11.72
N GLN A 169 0.58 1.06 -12.10
CA GLN A 169 0.93 1.30 -13.51
C GLN A 169 2.11 0.43 -13.98
N PHE A 170 2.97 0.03 -13.05
CA PHE A 170 4.16 -0.78 -13.29
C PHE A 170 4.15 -2.01 -12.38
N ASN A 171 4.77 -3.10 -12.83
CA ASN A 171 4.95 -4.31 -12.03
C ASN A 171 6.10 -4.18 -11.03
N TYR A 172 7.11 -3.39 -11.38
CA TYR A 172 8.33 -3.20 -10.60
C TYR A 172 8.52 -1.75 -10.21
N TYR A 173 8.94 -1.53 -8.95
CA TYR A 173 9.34 -0.21 -8.47
C TYR A 173 10.71 -0.29 -7.84
N SER A 174 11.59 0.65 -8.20
CA SER A 174 12.99 0.66 -7.77
C SER A 174 13.29 1.86 -6.91
N VAL A 175 14.11 1.67 -5.87
CA VAL A 175 14.72 2.73 -5.08
C VAL A 175 16.14 2.92 -5.54
N MET A 176 16.53 4.15 -5.81
CA MET A 176 17.91 4.53 -6.14
C MET A 176 18.29 5.78 -5.36
N ALA A 177 19.43 5.74 -4.70
CA ALA A 177 20.04 6.91 -4.10
C ALA A 177 20.53 7.88 -5.20
N ILE A 178 20.35 9.17 -4.99
CA ILE A 178 20.81 10.24 -5.90
C ILE A 178 22.03 10.94 -5.32
N THR A 179 22.05 11.13 -4.01
CA THR A 179 23.21 11.62 -3.27
C THR A 179 23.47 10.70 -2.11
N ASP A 180 24.75 10.35 -1.91
CA ASP A 180 25.27 9.46 -0.87
C ASP A 180 24.64 8.06 -0.90
N ASP A 181 24.18 7.53 0.23
CA ASP A 181 23.59 6.18 0.34
C ASP A 181 22.25 6.22 1.08
N VAL A 182 21.44 5.18 0.88
CA VAL A 182 20.10 5.03 1.52
C VAL A 182 19.77 3.56 1.71
N LEU A 183 18.83 3.28 2.64
CA LEU A 183 18.46 1.94 3.04
C LEU A 183 16.92 1.73 3.02
N PRO A 184 16.34 0.98 2.10
CA PRO A 184 14.94 0.56 2.18
C PRO A 184 14.66 -0.23 3.46
N VAL A 185 13.66 0.21 4.25
CA VAL A 185 13.31 -0.34 5.56
C VAL A 185 12.08 -1.24 5.48
N SER A 186 11.05 -0.77 4.83
CA SER A 186 9.81 -1.53 4.70
C SER A 186 8.97 -1.08 3.49
N VAL A 187 8.11 -1.96 3.05
CA VAL A 187 7.15 -1.73 1.96
C VAL A 187 5.74 -1.91 2.52
N ARG A 188 4.78 -1.11 2.07
CA ARG A 188 3.39 -1.22 2.46
C ARG A 188 2.47 -1.07 1.25
N ALA A 189 1.36 -1.82 1.24
CA ALA A 189 0.26 -1.61 0.31
C ALA A 189 -1.08 -1.91 0.98
N ASP A 190 -2.14 -1.24 0.52
CA ASP A 190 -3.48 -1.42 1.04
C ASP A 190 -4.21 -2.52 0.29
N LEU A 191 -4.95 -3.35 1.02
CA LEU A 191 -5.90 -4.29 0.44
C LEU A 191 -7.11 -3.52 -0.12
N PRO A 192 -7.75 -4.03 -1.19
CA PRO A 192 -9.01 -3.48 -1.65
C PRO A 192 -10.03 -3.53 -0.51
N ALA A 193 -10.78 -2.44 -0.36
CA ALA A 193 -11.86 -2.41 0.63
C ALA A 193 -12.86 -3.52 0.33
N VAL A 194 -12.92 -4.52 1.20
CA VAL A 194 -13.97 -5.55 1.13
C VAL A 194 -15.23 -4.96 1.79
N PRO A 195 -16.36 -4.84 1.08
CA PRO A 195 -17.60 -4.45 1.72
C PRO A 195 -17.90 -5.45 2.82
N GLU A 196 -17.89 -5.00 4.07
CA GLU A 196 -18.22 -5.88 5.19
C GLU A 196 -19.62 -6.45 4.96
N MET A 197 -19.76 -7.77 4.99
CA MET A 197 -21.07 -8.44 4.88
C MET A 197 -22.06 -7.91 5.95
N ASN A 198 -21.55 -7.43 7.08
CA ASN A 198 -22.33 -6.77 8.12
C ASN A 198 -23.04 -5.49 7.62
N ALA A 199 -22.52 -4.83 6.57
CA ALA A 199 -23.17 -3.68 5.95
C ALA A 199 -24.37 -4.07 5.07
N LEU A 200 -24.36 -5.26 4.52
CA LEU A 200 -25.48 -5.77 3.70
C LEU A 200 -26.67 -6.25 4.54
N LEU A 201 -26.41 -6.71 5.79
CA LEU A 201 -27.47 -7.20 6.70
C LEU A 201 -28.52 -6.13 7.04
N PRO A 202 -28.19 -4.88 7.43
CA PRO A 202 -29.18 -3.84 7.67
C PRO A 202 -29.97 -3.48 6.43
N ILE A 203 -29.34 -3.48 5.25
CA ILE A 203 -30.01 -3.19 3.97
C ILE A 203 -30.99 -4.30 3.62
N ALA A 204 -30.58 -5.56 3.75
CA ALA A 204 -31.45 -6.70 3.54
C ALA A 204 -32.62 -6.72 4.53
N ALA A 205 -32.38 -6.45 5.81
CA ALA A 205 -33.42 -6.35 6.84
C ALA A 205 -34.41 -5.22 6.53
N LEU A 206 -33.92 -4.05 6.09
CA LEU A 206 -34.76 -2.92 5.68
C LEU A 206 -35.65 -3.26 4.47
N MET A 207 -35.09 -3.95 3.48
CA MET A 207 -35.85 -4.39 2.29
C MET A 207 -36.96 -5.39 2.65
N VAL A 208 -36.69 -6.34 3.55
CA VAL A 208 -37.67 -7.29 4.07
C VAL A 208 -38.76 -6.55 4.84
N LEU A 209 -38.43 -5.57 5.67
CA LEU A 209 -39.41 -4.78 6.43
C LEU A 209 -40.30 -3.95 5.52
N LEU A 210 -39.76 -3.34 4.48
CA LEU A 210 -40.51 -2.58 3.47
C LEU A 210 -41.45 -3.49 2.68
N ALA A 211 -41.02 -4.68 2.28
CA ALA A 211 -41.83 -5.66 1.61
C ALA A 211 -43.01 -6.12 2.49
N ALA A 212 -42.72 -6.47 3.76
CA ALA A 212 -43.74 -6.88 4.72
C ALA A 212 -44.79 -5.81 4.99
N THR A 213 -44.37 -4.54 5.15
CA THR A 213 -45.31 -3.41 5.35
C THR A 213 -46.16 -3.16 4.13
N ASN A 214 -45.66 -3.35 2.92
CA ASN A 214 -46.42 -3.19 1.68
C ASN A 214 -47.46 -4.29 1.53
N VAL A 215 -47.12 -5.55 1.80
CA VAL A 215 -48.07 -6.69 1.79
C VAL A 215 -49.17 -6.48 2.83
N TRP A 216 -48.85 -6.00 4.03
CA TRP A 216 -49.82 -5.74 5.07
C TRP A 216 -50.79 -4.61 4.70
N ARG A 217 -50.31 -3.54 4.05
CA ARG A 217 -51.17 -2.43 3.53
C ARG A 217 -52.10 -2.88 2.43
N THR A 218 -51.63 -3.73 1.52
CA THR A 218 -52.50 -4.24 0.42
C THR A 218 -53.61 -5.16 0.94
N ARG A 219 -53.30 -6.03 1.91
CA ARG A 219 -54.30 -6.91 2.56
C ARG A 219 -55.39 -6.12 3.30
N ARG A 220 -55.03 -5.01 3.99
CA ARG A 220 -56.03 -4.15 4.68
C ARG A 220 -56.92 -3.35 3.76
N ARG A 221 -56.55 -3.16 2.49
CA ARG A 221 -57.41 -2.48 1.49
C ARG A 221 -58.37 -3.41 0.76
N ALA A 222 -58.10 -4.71 0.87
CA ALA A 222 -58.93 -5.75 0.21
C ALA A 222 -59.97 -6.39 1.14
N ALA A 223 -59.92 -6.06 2.42
CA ALA A 223 -60.94 -6.41 3.43
C ALA A 223 -61.83 -5.21 3.78
#